data_7c919a2028bcd8c86d17a773211cfc20
#
_entry.id   7c919a2028bcd8c86d17a773211cfc20
#
_cell.length_a   1.000
_cell.length_b   1.000
_cell.length_c   1.000
_cell.angle_alpha   90.00
_cell.angle_beta   90.00
_cell.angle_gamma   90.00
#
_symmetry.space_group_name_H-M   'P 1'
#
loop_
_entity.id
_entity.type
_entity.pdbx_description
1 polymer ?
#
loop_
_entity_poly.entity_id
_entity_poly.type
_entity_poly.pdbx_seq_one_letter_code
_entity_poly.pdbx_strand_id
1 'polypeptide(L)'
;AETVAPYQTIRLGLLNGPTGMGAAKLLADSDAAFAQAEEGTYDTTEGTFFHYELTLGSDPSTDIVPKLNNGELDIAAVPTNLAATLYNKAGSIRLLALNTLGVLHILENGDTVHSMADLGGKTIYSINQGTNTEYVLNYLLEESGLTPGEDVTIEWKTSEEVTALMASGGIDLCMLPVPAATSVMMQNADVRDA
;
A
#
# COMPACT_ATOMS: atom_id res chain seq x y z
N ALA A 1 5.89 40.77 -19.34
CA ALA A 1 4.84 40.02 -18.65
C ALA A 1 5.50 38.78 -18.11
N GLU A 2 5.44 38.58 -16.80
CA GLU A 2 5.83 37.30 -16.19
C GLU A 2 4.89 36.23 -16.76
N THR A 3 5.42 35.27 -17.49
CA THR A 3 4.68 34.10 -17.93
C THR A 3 4.43 33.23 -16.69
N VAL A 4 3.19 33.19 -16.22
CA VAL A 4 2.78 32.28 -15.15
C VAL A 4 2.94 30.85 -15.67
N ALA A 5 3.62 30.01 -14.92
CA ALA A 5 3.77 28.60 -15.27
C ALA A 5 2.38 27.95 -15.45
N PRO A 6 2.17 27.11 -16.47
CA PRO A 6 0.87 26.47 -16.71
C PRO A 6 0.57 25.34 -15.72
N TYR A 7 1.33 25.19 -14.64
CA TYR A 7 1.16 24.13 -13.65
C TYR A 7 1.28 24.64 -12.23
N GLN A 8 0.74 23.84 -11.31
CA GLN A 8 0.94 23.96 -9.86
C GLN A 8 1.62 22.69 -9.34
N THR A 9 2.66 22.85 -8.55
CA THR A 9 3.35 21.72 -7.94
C THR A 9 2.59 21.22 -6.71
N ILE A 10 2.38 19.89 -6.65
CA ILE A 10 1.79 19.17 -5.52
C ILE A 10 2.83 18.17 -4.99
N ARG A 11 3.20 18.28 -3.73
CA ARG A 11 4.13 17.35 -3.08
C ARG A 11 3.33 16.14 -2.58
N LEU A 12 3.52 14.99 -3.25
CA LEU A 12 2.73 13.77 -3.08
C LEU A 12 3.55 12.68 -2.37
N GLY A 13 3.07 12.24 -1.20
CA GLY A 13 3.63 11.09 -0.48
C GLY A 13 2.87 9.81 -0.77
N LEU A 14 3.54 8.77 -1.25
CA LEU A 14 2.96 7.45 -1.49
C LEU A 14 3.79 6.36 -0.78
N LEU A 15 3.19 5.19 -0.60
CA LEU A 15 3.88 4.01 -0.11
C LEU A 15 4.28 3.11 -1.27
N ASN A 16 5.40 2.41 -1.10
CA ASN A 16 5.79 1.31 -1.98
C ASN A 16 4.68 0.25 -2.02
N GLY A 17 4.40 -0.29 -3.21
CA GLY A 17 3.36 -1.29 -3.40
C GLY A 17 2.08 -0.76 -4.03
N PRO A 18 0.87 -1.25 -3.63
CA PRO A 18 -0.39 -0.96 -4.33
C PRO A 18 -0.72 0.53 -4.48
N THR A 19 -0.44 1.33 -3.46
CA THR A 19 -0.73 2.77 -3.48
C THR A 19 0.11 3.52 -4.52
N GLY A 20 1.41 3.22 -4.60
CA GLY A 20 2.31 3.79 -5.60
C GLY A 20 1.95 3.33 -7.01
N MET A 21 1.65 2.04 -7.18
CA MET A 21 1.24 1.49 -8.48
C MET A 21 -0.11 2.06 -8.94
N GLY A 22 -1.07 2.24 -8.04
CA GLY A 22 -2.37 2.84 -8.36
C GLY A 22 -2.27 4.29 -8.86
N ALA A 23 -1.21 5.01 -8.49
CA ALA A 23 -0.95 6.37 -8.94
C ALA A 23 -0.09 6.46 -10.22
N ALA A 24 0.40 5.34 -10.77
CA ALA A 24 1.37 5.34 -11.86
C ALA A 24 0.91 6.13 -13.09
N LYS A 25 -0.37 5.98 -13.48
CA LYS A 25 -0.92 6.74 -14.61
C LYS A 25 -1.02 8.24 -14.32
N LEU A 26 -1.48 8.61 -13.12
CA LEU A 26 -1.53 10.01 -12.69
C LEU A 26 -0.15 10.67 -12.77
N LEU A 27 0.87 9.99 -12.29
CA LEU A 27 2.25 10.47 -12.31
C LEU A 27 2.78 10.57 -13.74
N ALA A 28 2.59 9.53 -14.56
CA ALA A 28 3.05 9.54 -15.96
C ALA A 28 2.40 10.66 -16.78
N ASP A 29 1.11 10.91 -16.62
CA ASP A 29 0.40 11.99 -17.32
C ASP A 29 0.90 13.36 -16.85
N SER A 30 1.14 13.51 -15.54
CA SER A 30 1.70 14.73 -14.95
C SER A 30 3.11 15.02 -15.48
N ASP A 31 3.99 14.01 -15.49
CA ASP A 31 5.36 14.15 -15.96
C ASP A 31 5.41 14.48 -17.47
N ALA A 32 4.53 13.89 -18.26
CA ALA A 32 4.42 14.18 -19.69
C ALA A 32 3.97 15.63 -19.95
N ALA A 33 2.98 16.12 -19.21
CA ALA A 33 2.53 17.50 -19.30
C ALA A 33 3.60 18.48 -18.82
N PHE A 34 4.32 18.13 -17.75
CA PHE A 34 5.42 18.93 -17.22
C PHE A 34 6.57 19.05 -18.22
N ALA A 35 6.97 17.94 -18.87
CA ALA A 35 7.99 17.96 -19.90
C ALA A 35 7.60 18.88 -21.08
N GLN A 36 6.34 18.82 -21.53
CA GLN A 36 5.83 19.72 -22.57
C GLN A 36 5.86 21.20 -22.15
N ALA A 37 5.57 21.48 -20.88
CA ALA A 37 5.62 22.84 -20.35
C ALA A 37 7.05 23.38 -20.29
N GLU A 38 8.02 22.59 -19.88
CA GLU A 38 9.46 22.94 -19.86
C GLU A 38 10.02 23.16 -21.28
N GLU A 39 9.54 22.39 -22.26
CA GLU A 39 9.89 22.55 -23.68
C GLU A 39 9.12 23.70 -24.36
N GLY A 40 8.13 24.30 -23.69
CA GLY A 40 7.29 25.35 -24.24
C GLY A 40 6.29 24.86 -25.32
N THR A 41 5.98 23.57 -25.31
CA THR A 41 5.07 22.91 -26.27
C THR A 41 3.71 22.58 -25.67
N TYR A 42 3.51 22.80 -24.37
CA TYR A 42 2.23 22.56 -23.70
C TYR A 42 1.13 23.51 -24.24
N ASP A 43 -0.03 22.92 -24.57
CA ASP A 43 -1.18 23.69 -25.04
C ASP A 43 -1.90 24.36 -23.86
N THR A 44 -1.61 25.63 -23.63
CA THR A 44 -2.22 26.41 -22.55
C THR A 44 -3.73 26.62 -22.69
N THR A 45 -4.32 26.29 -23.85
CA THR A 45 -5.78 26.32 -24.02
C THR A 45 -6.49 25.20 -23.27
N GLU A 46 -5.79 24.13 -22.90
CA GLU A 46 -6.28 23.05 -22.04
C GLU A 46 -6.34 23.47 -20.55
N GLY A 47 -5.82 24.64 -20.20
CA GLY A 47 -5.80 25.16 -18.85
C GLY A 47 -4.51 24.86 -18.08
N THR A 48 -4.58 24.89 -16.76
CA THR A 48 -3.46 24.54 -15.87
C THR A 48 -3.58 23.08 -15.41
N PHE A 49 -2.42 22.44 -15.17
CA PHE A 49 -2.35 21.08 -14.64
C PHE A 49 -1.62 21.04 -13.31
N PHE A 50 -1.65 19.88 -12.63
CA PHE A 50 -0.85 19.61 -11.43
C PHE A 50 0.39 18.79 -11.80
N HIS A 51 1.56 19.29 -11.41
CA HIS A 51 2.81 18.53 -11.43
C HIS A 51 3.03 17.93 -10.04
N TYR A 52 3.22 16.60 -9.98
CA TYR A 52 3.37 15.87 -8.72
C TYR A 52 4.84 15.58 -8.42
N GLU A 53 5.38 16.20 -7.38
CA GLU A 53 6.67 15.83 -6.80
C GLU A 53 6.50 14.65 -5.85
N LEU A 54 6.99 13.47 -6.27
CA LEU A 54 6.77 12.22 -5.58
C LEU A 54 7.80 11.98 -4.47
N THR A 55 7.30 11.66 -3.26
CA THR A 55 8.05 11.04 -2.17
C THR A 55 7.52 9.62 -1.96
N LEU A 56 8.38 8.60 -2.10
CA LEU A 56 8.06 7.21 -1.77
C LEU A 56 8.55 6.86 -0.37
N GLY A 57 7.71 6.19 0.41
CA GLY A 57 8.05 5.64 1.72
C GLY A 57 7.75 4.14 1.81
N SER A 58 8.42 3.47 2.74
CA SER A 58 8.15 2.05 3.05
C SER A 58 7.25 1.90 4.27
N ASP A 59 7.34 2.81 5.23
CA ASP A 59 6.51 2.86 6.42
C ASP A 59 5.72 4.18 6.49
N PRO A 60 4.37 4.13 6.60
CA PRO A 60 3.57 5.33 6.63
C PRO A 60 3.84 6.22 7.85
N SER A 61 4.16 5.62 9.01
CA SER A 61 4.30 6.32 10.28
C SER A 61 5.64 7.06 10.40
N THR A 62 6.70 6.50 9.83
CA THR A 62 8.05 7.07 9.89
C THR A 62 8.41 7.92 8.68
N ASP A 63 7.95 7.54 7.48
CA ASP A 63 8.42 8.14 6.23
C ASP A 63 7.46 9.22 5.70
N ILE A 64 6.16 9.04 5.88
CA ILE A 64 5.11 9.87 5.25
C ILE A 64 4.44 10.82 6.24
N VAL A 65 3.94 10.29 7.36
CA VAL A 65 3.14 11.08 8.32
C VAL A 65 3.91 12.27 8.91
N PRO A 66 5.20 12.15 9.29
CA PRO A 66 5.95 13.31 9.78
C PRO A 66 6.03 14.43 8.75
N LYS A 67 6.27 14.11 7.49
CA LYS A 67 6.37 15.08 6.39
C LYS A 67 5.02 15.75 6.10
N LEU A 68 3.91 15.00 6.16
CA LEU A 68 2.58 15.55 6.02
C LEU A 68 2.26 16.54 7.16
N ASN A 69 2.58 16.17 8.41
CA ASN A 69 2.34 17.01 9.58
C ASN A 69 3.20 18.29 9.59
N ASN A 70 4.42 18.22 9.05
CA ASN A 70 5.33 19.36 8.96
C ASN A 70 5.06 20.26 7.74
N GLY A 71 4.06 19.92 6.90
CA GLY A 71 3.75 20.66 5.69
C GLY A 71 4.79 20.48 4.58
N GLU A 72 5.57 19.41 4.62
CA GLU A 72 6.49 19.01 3.55
C GLU A 72 5.80 18.25 2.42
N LEU A 73 4.59 17.71 2.71
CA LEU A 73 3.69 17.08 1.74
C LEU A 73 2.34 17.79 1.76
N ASP A 74 1.73 17.89 0.58
CA ASP A 74 0.39 18.45 0.39
C ASP A 74 -0.67 17.34 0.39
N ILE A 75 -0.34 16.19 -0.20
CA ILE A 75 -1.20 15.00 -0.28
C ILE A 75 -0.37 13.78 0.13
N ALA A 76 -0.99 12.86 0.86
CA ALA A 76 -0.36 11.60 1.23
C ALA A 76 -1.35 10.42 1.17
N ALA A 77 -0.87 9.27 0.70
CA ALA A 77 -1.57 8.00 0.82
C ALA A 77 -1.09 7.28 2.09
N VAL A 78 -2.03 7.03 2.98
CA VAL A 78 -1.78 6.33 4.25
C VAL A 78 -2.91 5.33 4.53
N PRO A 79 -2.67 4.31 5.38
CA PRO A 79 -3.73 3.41 5.83
C PRO A 79 -4.92 4.15 6.43
N THR A 80 -6.14 3.70 6.17
CA THR A 80 -7.38 4.39 6.58
C THR A 80 -7.50 4.58 8.09
N ASN A 81 -7.06 3.60 8.89
CA ASN A 81 -7.03 3.71 10.35
C ASN A 81 -6.06 4.81 10.83
N LEU A 82 -4.91 4.95 10.16
CA LEU A 82 -3.95 6.00 10.47
C LEU A 82 -4.49 7.38 10.08
N ALA A 83 -5.13 7.49 8.91
CA ALA A 83 -5.80 8.73 8.49
C ALA A 83 -6.89 9.16 9.50
N ALA A 84 -7.72 8.21 9.98
CA ALA A 84 -8.72 8.49 11.02
C ALA A 84 -8.08 8.97 12.32
N THR A 85 -6.97 8.36 12.73
CA THR A 85 -6.21 8.76 13.93
C THR A 85 -5.65 10.19 13.80
N LEU A 86 -5.07 10.51 12.64
CA LEU A 86 -4.54 11.87 12.36
C LEU A 86 -5.66 12.91 12.36
N TYR A 87 -6.79 12.60 11.72
CA TYR A 87 -7.95 13.48 11.71
C TYR A 87 -8.47 13.75 13.12
N ASN A 88 -8.63 12.71 13.94
CA ASN A 88 -9.15 12.85 15.30
C ASN A 88 -8.20 13.59 16.23
N LYS A 89 -6.88 13.50 16.00
CA LYS A 89 -5.89 14.20 16.84
C LYS A 89 -5.74 15.69 16.50
N ALA A 90 -5.75 16.04 15.23
CA ALA A 90 -5.38 17.36 14.78
C ALA A 90 -6.46 18.08 13.95
N GLY A 91 -7.38 17.36 13.32
CA GLY A 91 -8.39 17.93 12.43
C GLY A 91 -7.82 18.64 11.19
N SER A 92 -6.51 18.47 10.94
CA SER A 92 -5.76 19.22 9.93
C SER A 92 -5.76 18.58 8.55
N ILE A 93 -6.24 17.34 8.44
CA ILE A 93 -6.28 16.61 7.18
C ILE A 93 -7.72 16.44 6.68
N ARG A 94 -7.86 16.17 5.39
CA ARG A 94 -9.13 15.80 4.76
C ARG A 94 -8.94 14.54 3.94
N LEU A 95 -9.92 13.64 3.97
CA LEU A 95 -9.98 12.50 3.05
C LEU A 95 -10.36 13.00 1.66
N LEU A 96 -9.52 12.73 0.67
CA LEU A 96 -9.79 13.04 -0.73
C LEU A 96 -10.42 11.83 -1.44
N ALA A 97 -9.86 10.65 -1.26
CA ALA A 97 -10.33 9.41 -1.89
C ALA A 97 -9.82 8.18 -1.14
N LEU A 98 -10.47 7.04 -1.37
CA LEU A 98 -9.90 5.72 -1.14
C LEU A 98 -9.30 5.25 -2.46
N ASN A 99 -7.98 5.08 -2.51
CA ASN A 99 -7.27 4.77 -3.75
C ASN A 99 -6.98 3.29 -3.96
N THR A 100 -7.17 2.46 -2.94
CA THR A 100 -6.85 1.03 -2.97
C THR A 100 -7.92 0.25 -2.23
N LEU A 101 -8.48 -0.79 -2.87
CA LEU A 101 -9.51 -1.67 -2.33
C LEU A 101 -9.09 -3.12 -2.58
N GLY A 102 -9.32 -4.03 -1.58
CA GLY A 102 -9.24 -5.48 -1.73
C GLY A 102 -7.98 -6.00 -2.41
N VAL A 103 -6.81 -5.88 -1.75
CA VAL A 103 -5.51 -6.27 -2.35
C VAL A 103 -4.78 -7.36 -1.58
N LEU A 104 -5.35 -7.84 -0.47
CA LEU A 104 -4.70 -8.83 0.39
C LEU A 104 -5.05 -10.24 -0.07
N HIS A 105 -4.04 -11.11 -0.09
CA HIS A 105 -4.13 -12.51 -0.48
C HIS A 105 -3.46 -13.38 0.57
N ILE A 106 -4.07 -14.52 0.89
CA ILE A 106 -3.43 -15.57 1.70
C ILE A 106 -2.80 -16.55 0.73
N LEU A 107 -1.50 -16.72 0.86
CA LEU A 107 -0.72 -17.63 0.02
C LEU A 107 -0.30 -18.86 0.83
N GLU A 108 -0.35 -20.00 0.22
CA GLU A 108 0.11 -21.28 0.75
C GLU A 108 1.18 -21.89 -0.16
N ASN A 109 2.25 -22.39 0.47
CA ASN A 109 3.21 -23.30 -0.16
C ASN A 109 2.75 -24.73 0.14
N GLY A 110 1.87 -25.27 -0.70
CA GLY A 110 1.18 -26.52 -0.49
C GLY A 110 -0.28 -26.50 -0.93
N ASP A 111 -1.09 -27.40 -0.40
CA ASP A 111 -2.51 -27.54 -0.75
C ASP A 111 -3.33 -28.10 0.45
N THR A 112 -3.26 -27.40 1.59
CA THR A 112 -3.93 -27.81 2.84
C THR A 112 -4.94 -26.80 3.35
N VAL A 113 -4.94 -25.57 2.84
CA VAL A 113 -5.85 -24.49 3.21
C VAL A 113 -6.83 -24.25 2.06
N HIS A 114 -8.10 -24.48 2.28
CA HIS A 114 -9.19 -24.26 1.33
C HIS A 114 -10.27 -23.34 1.89
N SER A 115 -10.12 -22.98 3.15
CA SER A 115 -10.97 -22.01 3.87
C SER A 115 -10.18 -21.38 5.02
N MET A 116 -10.66 -20.25 5.52
CA MET A 116 -10.06 -19.60 6.68
C MET A 116 -10.01 -20.52 7.92
N ALA A 117 -10.99 -21.42 8.09
CA ALA A 117 -11.02 -22.36 9.21
C ALA A 117 -9.85 -23.36 9.21
N ASP A 118 -9.27 -23.66 8.05
CA ASP A 118 -8.13 -24.57 7.89
C ASP A 118 -6.81 -23.97 8.42
N LEU A 119 -6.82 -22.67 8.78
CA LEU A 119 -5.69 -22.01 9.43
C LEU A 119 -5.54 -22.41 10.91
N GLY A 120 -6.53 -23.08 11.52
CA GLY A 120 -6.45 -23.53 12.89
C GLY A 120 -5.22 -24.41 13.17
N GLY A 121 -4.45 -24.05 14.20
CA GLY A 121 -3.21 -24.72 14.58
C GLY A 121 -1.99 -24.39 13.71
N LYS A 122 -2.13 -23.51 12.72
CA LYS A 122 -1.05 -23.13 11.80
C LYS A 122 -0.40 -21.80 12.19
N THR A 123 0.75 -21.53 11.57
CA THR A 123 1.43 -20.23 11.65
C THR A 123 1.27 -19.51 10.31
N ILE A 124 0.75 -18.29 10.34
CA ILE A 124 0.68 -17.39 9.19
C ILE A 124 1.61 -16.20 9.37
N TYR A 125 2.40 -15.89 8.36
CA TYR A 125 3.26 -14.72 8.33
C TYR A 125 2.53 -13.54 7.68
N SER A 126 2.60 -12.37 8.32
CA SER A 126 1.94 -11.17 7.84
C SER A 126 2.82 -9.93 8.01
N ILE A 127 2.34 -8.81 7.49
CA ILE A 127 3.08 -7.55 7.41
C ILE A 127 2.30 -6.41 8.05
N ASN A 128 2.99 -5.32 8.39
CA ASN A 128 2.39 -4.06 8.83
C ASN A 128 1.45 -4.24 10.05
N GLN A 129 1.97 -4.81 11.14
CA GLN A 129 1.26 -4.87 12.41
C GLN A 129 0.74 -3.49 12.85
N GLY A 130 -0.44 -3.42 13.44
CA GLY A 130 -1.11 -2.17 13.84
C GLY A 130 -1.80 -1.43 12.70
N THR A 131 -1.89 -2.03 11.50
CA THR A 131 -2.56 -1.43 10.35
C THR A 131 -3.75 -2.26 9.85
N ASN A 132 -4.34 -1.83 8.73
CA ASN A 132 -5.46 -2.54 8.10
C ASN A 132 -5.17 -4.02 7.83
N THR A 133 -3.91 -4.39 7.57
CA THR A 133 -3.52 -5.79 7.32
C THR A 133 -3.83 -6.65 8.53
N GLU A 134 -3.44 -6.23 9.73
CA GLU A 134 -3.77 -6.94 10.98
C GLU A 134 -5.28 -6.99 11.22
N TYR A 135 -5.96 -5.85 11.07
CA TYR A 135 -7.41 -5.80 11.32
C TYR A 135 -8.20 -6.71 10.39
N VAL A 136 -7.82 -6.76 9.11
CA VAL A 136 -8.47 -7.64 8.13
C VAL A 136 -8.19 -9.12 8.47
N LEU A 137 -6.94 -9.48 8.78
CA LEU A 137 -6.59 -10.85 9.14
C LEU A 137 -7.35 -11.31 10.40
N ASN A 138 -7.34 -10.50 11.45
CA ASN A 138 -8.02 -10.82 12.70
C ASN A 138 -9.53 -10.97 12.47
N TYR A 139 -10.16 -10.05 11.74
CA TYR A 139 -11.57 -10.13 11.40
C TYR A 139 -11.93 -11.43 10.66
N LEU A 140 -11.14 -11.81 9.64
CA LEU A 140 -11.38 -13.03 8.88
C LEU A 140 -11.21 -14.30 9.73
N LEU A 141 -10.24 -14.32 10.65
CA LEU A 141 -10.04 -15.44 11.58
C LEU A 141 -11.22 -15.52 12.56
N GLU A 142 -11.61 -14.42 13.18
CA GLU A 142 -12.72 -14.36 14.16
C GLU A 142 -14.06 -14.78 13.52
N GLU A 143 -14.38 -14.29 12.31
CA GLU A 143 -15.59 -14.69 11.57
C GLU A 143 -15.57 -16.17 11.16
N SER A 144 -14.39 -16.80 11.16
CA SER A 144 -14.21 -18.23 10.90
C SER A 144 -14.14 -19.08 12.18
N GLY A 145 -14.38 -18.45 13.34
CA GLY A 145 -14.39 -19.12 14.64
C GLY A 145 -13.00 -19.41 15.21
N LEU A 146 -11.96 -18.72 14.73
CA LEU A 146 -10.59 -18.84 15.18
C LEU A 146 -10.16 -17.60 15.97
N THR A 147 -9.46 -17.79 17.07
CA THR A 147 -8.93 -16.71 17.90
C THR A 147 -7.52 -16.36 17.43
N PRO A 148 -7.27 -15.12 16.94
CA PRO A 148 -5.93 -14.69 16.54
C PRO A 148 -4.94 -14.77 17.71
N GLY A 149 -3.78 -15.38 17.50
CA GLY A 149 -2.73 -15.55 18.52
C GLY A 149 -2.93 -16.73 19.46
N GLU A 150 -4.11 -17.38 19.48
CA GLU A 150 -4.40 -18.58 20.25
C GLU A 150 -4.58 -19.80 19.34
N ASP A 151 -5.58 -19.75 18.46
CA ASP A 151 -5.85 -20.82 17.50
C ASP A 151 -4.95 -20.74 16.26
N VAL A 152 -4.49 -19.54 15.90
CA VAL A 152 -3.58 -19.28 14.79
C VAL A 152 -2.43 -18.42 15.28
N THR A 153 -1.20 -18.90 15.10
CA THR A 153 -0.01 -18.10 15.38
C THR A 153 0.22 -17.09 14.26
N ILE A 154 0.37 -15.80 14.58
CA ILE A 154 0.64 -14.77 13.61
C ILE A 154 2.05 -14.23 13.83
N GLU A 155 2.91 -14.36 12.81
CA GLU A 155 4.29 -13.84 12.79
C GLU A 155 4.38 -12.59 11.93
N TRP A 156 4.86 -11.50 12.53
CA TRP A 156 4.96 -10.19 11.86
C TRP A 156 6.39 -9.96 11.37
N LYS A 157 6.54 -9.65 10.08
CA LYS A 157 7.81 -9.32 9.44
C LYS A 157 7.66 -8.19 8.43
N THR A 158 8.75 -7.75 7.82
CA THR A 158 8.70 -6.80 6.70
C THR A 158 8.14 -7.48 5.44
N SER A 159 7.62 -6.68 4.53
CA SER A 159 7.09 -7.20 3.25
C SER A 159 8.17 -7.93 2.45
N GLU A 160 9.39 -7.41 2.46
CA GLU A 160 10.54 -7.99 1.79
C GLU A 160 10.93 -9.35 2.38
N GLU A 161 10.94 -9.46 3.72
CA GLU A 161 11.25 -10.72 4.41
C GLU A 161 10.21 -11.79 4.13
N VAL A 162 8.91 -11.47 4.26
CA VAL A 162 7.83 -12.44 3.99
C VAL A 162 7.87 -12.89 2.53
N THR A 163 8.04 -11.95 1.60
CA THR A 163 8.14 -12.25 0.17
C THR A 163 9.32 -13.20 -0.13
N ALA A 164 10.50 -12.93 0.43
CA ALA A 164 11.68 -13.75 0.23
C ALA A 164 11.54 -15.14 0.85
N LEU A 165 10.99 -15.24 2.07
CA LEU A 165 10.78 -16.52 2.76
C LEU A 165 9.76 -17.37 2.01
N MET A 166 8.65 -16.79 1.56
CA MET A 166 7.62 -17.51 0.81
C MET A 166 8.12 -17.97 -0.56
N ALA A 167 8.81 -17.10 -1.29
CA ALA A 167 9.40 -17.43 -2.60
C ALA A 167 10.45 -18.55 -2.51
N SER A 168 11.22 -18.62 -1.40
CA SER A 168 12.22 -19.70 -1.17
C SER A 168 11.64 -20.98 -0.58
N GLY A 169 10.34 -21.03 -0.26
CA GLY A 169 9.73 -22.16 0.45
C GLY A 169 10.16 -22.27 1.93
N GLY A 170 10.64 -21.18 2.52
CA GLY A 170 11.04 -21.11 3.92
C GLY A 170 9.89 -20.99 4.91
N ILE A 171 8.70 -20.67 4.43
CA ILE A 171 7.44 -20.60 5.18
C ILE A 171 6.31 -21.20 4.35
N ASP A 172 5.27 -21.70 5.02
CA ASP A 172 4.15 -22.38 4.36
C ASP A 172 2.95 -21.47 4.10
N LEU A 173 2.75 -20.45 4.94
CA LEU A 173 1.57 -19.58 4.88
C LEU A 173 1.94 -18.12 5.11
N CYS A 174 1.41 -17.24 4.26
CA CYS A 174 1.52 -15.80 4.49
C CYS A 174 0.31 -15.03 3.98
N MET A 175 0.15 -13.80 4.46
CA MET A 175 -0.76 -12.81 3.89
C MET A 175 0.05 -11.64 3.32
N LEU A 176 -0.07 -11.43 2.01
CA LEU A 176 0.64 -10.38 1.27
C LEU A 176 -0.32 -9.61 0.36
N PRO A 177 -0.04 -8.33 0.10
CA PRO A 177 -0.75 -7.57 -0.91
C PRO A 177 -0.22 -7.86 -2.32
N VAL A 178 -1.04 -7.60 -3.34
CA VAL A 178 -0.55 -7.42 -4.71
C VAL A 178 0.31 -6.14 -4.72
N PRO A 179 1.49 -6.10 -5.39
CA PRO A 179 2.03 -7.09 -6.33
C PRO A 179 2.93 -8.17 -5.68
N ALA A 180 3.21 -8.09 -4.36
CA ALA A 180 4.11 -9.04 -3.71
C ALA A 180 3.58 -10.47 -3.82
N ALA A 181 2.28 -10.69 -3.62
CA ALA A 181 1.64 -11.99 -3.79
C ALA A 181 1.88 -12.58 -5.19
N THR A 182 1.64 -11.79 -6.23
CA THR A 182 1.89 -12.20 -7.62
C THR A 182 3.37 -12.52 -7.87
N SER A 183 4.27 -11.68 -7.34
CA SER A 183 5.71 -11.89 -7.48
C SER A 183 6.16 -13.21 -6.85
N VAL A 184 5.64 -13.57 -5.68
CA VAL A 184 5.92 -14.84 -5.02
C VAL A 184 5.46 -16.02 -5.87
N MET A 185 4.19 -16.03 -6.34
CA MET A 185 3.65 -17.11 -7.18
C MET A 185 4.39 -17.26 -8.51
N MET A 186 4.96 -16.18 -9.05
CA MET A 186 5.80 -16.26 -10.24
C MET A 186 7.19 -16.87 -9.98
N GLN A 187 7.72 -16.73 -8.77
CA GLN A 187 9.05 -17.23 -8.38
C GLN A 187 9.01 -18.66 -7.85
N ASN A 188 7.90 -19.07 -7.25
CA ASN A 188 7.72 -20.40 -6.68
C ASN A 188 6.37 -20.98 -7.15
N ALA A 189 6.46 -22.00 -8.02
CA ALA A 189 5.28 -22.63 -8.63
C ALA A 189 4.47 -23.51 -7.64
N ASP A 190 5.02 -23.83 -6.48
CA ASP A 190 4.34 -24.59 -5.43
C ASP A 190 3.47 -23.68 -4.53
N VAL A 191 3.61 -22.36 -4.70
CA VAL A 191 2.79 -21.38 -3.98
C VAL A 191 1.53 -21.04 -4.76
N ARG A 192 0.40 -21.08 -4.07
CA ARG A 192 -0.92 -20.72 -4.60
C ARG A 192 -1.64 -19.69 -3.73
N ASP A 193 -2.67 -19.09 -4.26
CA ASP A 193 -3.68 -18.33 -3.53
C ASP A 193 -4.63 -19.33 -2.85
N ALA A 194 -4.75 -19.26 -1.53
CA ALA A 194 -5.42 -20.25 -0.70
C ALA A 194 -6.90 -19.93 -0.47
#